data_9fb1b017c0033863dd9aedb3b42769c8
#
_entry.id   9fb1b017c0033863dd9aedb3b42769c8
#
_cell.length_a   1.000
_cell.length_b   1.000
_cell.length_c   1.000
_cell.angle_alpha   90.00
_cell.angle_beta   90.00
_cell.angle_gamma   90.00
#
_symmetry.space_group_name_H-M   'P 1'
#
loop_
_entity.id
_entity.type
_entity.pdbx_description
1 polymer ?
#
loop_
_entity_poly.entity_id
_entity_poly.type
_entity_poly.pdbx_seq_one_letter_code
_entity_poly.pdbx_strand_id
1 'polypeptide(L)'
;MREAPLKVLTNTITSTGKDPAMTYVTTADGAEIFYKDWGPRDAQPVVFHHGWPLSSDDWDTQMLFFLGQGYRVVAHDRRGHGRSSQIGTGHDMDHYAADASAVAEHLDLRNAVHIGHSTGGGEVARYVARYGQPQGRVAKAVLVSAVPPLMVRTAGNPDGVPMEVFDGIRAGLATNRAKLFREFAEGPFYGFNRDGAEVVAAVVDNWWRQGMMGSALAHHLGIAAFAETDQTEDLKAITVPTLVLQGDDDQVVPYRNASIKQAELLQNATLKIYPGFSHGMLTVNADVINPYLLDFVRR
;
A
#
# COMPACT_ATOMS: atom_id res chain seq x y z
N MET A 1 0.49 -19.98 -30.69
CA MET A 1 -0.07 -18.97 -29.79
C MET A 1 0.21 -17.60 -30.41
N ARG A 2 -0.80 -16.82 -30.72
CA ARG A 2 -0.62 -15.51 -31.36
C ARG A 2 -0.54 -14.47 -30.23
N GLU A 3 0.60 -13.79 -30.13
CA GLU A 3 0.76 -12.65 -29.26
C GLU A 3 -0.27 -11.58 -29.61
N ALA A 4 -1.09 -11.17 -28.64
CA ALA A 4 -1.94 -10.00 -28.80
C ALA A 4 -1.04 -8.74 -28.80
N PRO A 5 -1.19 -7.81 -29.77
CA PRO A 5 -0.34 -6.65 -29.80
C PRO A 5 -0.61 -5.75 -28.59
N LEU A 6 0.46 -5.40 -27.89
CA LEU A 6 0.47 -4.32 -26.90
C LEU A 6 -0.10 -3.08 -27.61
N LYS A 7 -1.30 -2.63 -27.24
CA LYS A 7 -1.79 -1.32 -27.64
C LYS A 7 -0.91 -0.28 -26.95
N VAL A 8 0.08 0.22 -27.67
CA VAL A 8 0.91 1.33 -27.25
C VAL A 8 -0.02 2.51 -26.97
N LEU A 9 0.06 3.05 -25.77
CA LEU A 9 -0.59 4.28 -25.33
C LEU A 9 -0.16 5.44 -26.23
N THR A 10 -0.89 5.71 -27.29
CA THR A 10 -0.70 6.86 -28.19
C THR A 10 -1.64 8.02 -27.86
N ASN A 11 -2.21 8.05 -26.66
CA ASN A 11 -2.85 9.27 -26.20
C ASN A 11 -1.77 10.22 -25.71
N THR A 12 -1.57 11.30 -26.44
CA THR A 12 -0.65 12.38 -26.11
C THR A 12 -0.93 12.86 -24.68
N ILE A 13 -0.01 12.57 -23.76
CA ILE A 13 -0.02 13.17 -22.43
C ILE A 13 0.35 14.65 -22.64
N THR A 14 -0.65 15.49 -22.86
CA THR A 14 -0.47 16.94 -22.90
C THR A 14 -0.44 17.45 -21.47
N SER A 15 0.73 17.81 -20.98
CA SER A 15 0.84 18.65 -19.80
C SER A 15 0.31 20.04 -20.18
N THR A 16 -0.93 20.34 -19.86
CA THR A 16 -1.46 21.71 -19.91
C THR A 16 -0.89 22.45 -18.70
N GLY A 17 0.08 23.31 -19.00
CA GLY A 17 0.91 23.98 -18.02
C GLY A 17 0.17 24.80 -16.99
N LYS A 18 0.66 24.70 -15.77
CA LYS A 18 0.95 25.77 -14.83
C LYS A 18 1.89 25.16 -13.79
N ASP A 19 2.97 25.85 -13.48
CA ASP A 19 4.02 25.63 -12.50
C ASP A 19 4.42 24.15 -12.23
N PRO A 20 5.72 23.86 -12.09
CA PRO A 20 6.11 22.62 -11.43
C PRO A 20 5.52 22.69 -10.02
N ALA A 21 4.29 22.23 -9.88
CA ALA A 21 3.58 22.18 -8.62
C ALA A 21 4.50 21.48 -7.65
N MET A 22 4.71 22.12 -6.49
CA MET A 22 5.44 21.49 -5.40
C MET A 22 4.88 20.08 -5.21
N THR A 23 5.69 19.07 -5.49
CA THR A 23 5.33 17.64 -5.34
C THR A 23 5.37 17.23 -3.86
N TYR A 24 5.20 18.21 -2.97
CA TYR A 24 5.23 18.04 -1.52
C TYR A 24 4.07 18.78 -0.87
N VAL A 25 3.55 18.21 0.20
CA VAL A 25 2.65 18.88 1.14
C VAL A 25 3.29 18.87 2.52
N THR A 26 3.23 20.01 3.21
CA THR A 26 3.71 20.13 4.60
C THR A 26 2.55 19.78 5.54
N THR A 27 2.77 18.81 6.42
CA THR A 27 1.79 18.39 7.43
C THR A 27 1.76 19.33 8.61
N ALA A 28 0.78 19.20 9.51
CA ALA A 28 0.61 20.06 10.68
C ALA A 28 1.81 20.02 11.65
N ASP A 29 2.54 18.91 11.68
CA ASP A 29 3.75 18.74 12.51
C ASP A 29 5.05 19.03 11.74
N GLY A 30 4.95 19.57 10.51
CA GLY A 30 6.07 20.05 9.71
C GLY A 30 6.76 19.00 8.83
N ALA A 31 6.23 17.78 8.72
CA ALA A 31 6.75 16.81 7.77
C ALA A 31 6.39 17.19 6.33
N GLU A 32 7.33 17.09 5.42
CA GLU A 32 7.07 17.23 3.99
C GLU A 32 6.80 15.87 3.38
N ILE A 33 5.60 15.68 2.84
CA ILE A 33 5.14 14.45 2.22
C ILE A 33 5.19 14.60 0.71
N PHE A 34 6.05 13.82 0.07
CA PHE A 34 6.14 13.73 -1.39
C PHE A 34 4.92 13.01 -1.95
N TYR A 35 4.39 13.49 -3.08
CA TYR A 35 3.34 12.81 -3.82
C TYR A 35 3.54 12.89 -5.33
N LYS A 36 2.99 11.91 -6.04
CA LYS A 36 2.75 11.88 -7.49
C LYS A 36 1.28 12.16 -7.73
N ASP A 37 0.95 12.95 -8.76
CA ASP A 37 -0.43 13.28 -9.14
C ASP A 37 -0.50 13.44 -10.66
N TRP A 38 -1.02 12.41 -11.34
CA TRP A 38 -1.05 12.34 -12.78
C TRP A 38 -2.47 12.15 -13.31
N GLY A 39 -2.72 12.66 -14.52
CA GLY A 39 -4.00 12.53 -15.20
C GLY A 39 -4.91 13.76 -15.09
N PRO A 40 -6.12 13.69 -15.67
CA PRO A 40 -7.05 14.80 -15.65
C PRO A 40 -7.52 15.14 -14.23
N ARG A 41 -7.51 16.43 -13.89
CA ARG A 41 -7.87 16.91 -12.55
C ARG A 41 -9.33 16.67 -12.17
N ASP A 42 -10.20 16.59 -13.16
CA ASP A 42 -11.65 16.34 -13.05
C ASP A 42 -12.03 14.86 -13.10
N ALA A 43 -11.06 13.96 -13.42
CA ALA A 43 -11.30 12.53 -13.38
C ALA A 43 -11.36 12.00 -11.93
N GLN A 44 -12.06 10.87 -11.73
CA GLN A 44 -12.13 10.21 -10.43
C GLN A 44 -10.72 9.83 -9.95
N PRO A 45 -10.33 10.24 -8.72
CA PRO A 45 -9.02 9.89 -8.18
C PRO A 45 -8.95 8.42 -7.74
N VAL A 46 -7.83 7.76 -8.09
CA VAL A 46 -7.39 6.49 -7.50
C VAL A 46 -6.11 6.78 -6.74
N VAL A 47 -6.13 6.56 -5.42
CA VAL A 47 -5.06 6.92 -4.50
C VAL A 47 -4.39 5.65 -3.97
N PHE A 48 -3.06 5.58 -4.09
CA PHE A 48 -2.28 4.39 -3.76
C PHE A 48 -1.41 4.61 -2.53
N HIS A 49 -1.45 3.63 -1.61
CA HIS A 49 -0.73 3.64 -0.33
C HIS A 49 0.22 2.44 -0.27
N HIS A 50 1.52 2.71 -0.25
CA HIS A 50 2.55 1.66 -0.35
C HIS A 50 2.75 0.87 0.94
N GLY A 51 3.29 -0.36 0.80
CA GLY A 51 3.73 -1.22 1.89
C GLY A 51 5.05 -0.76 2.54
N TRP A 52 5.39 -1.32 3.69
CA TRP A 52 6.70 -1.17 4.29
C TRP A 52 7.73 -2.09 3.58
N PRO A 53 8.94 -1.68 3.36
CA PRO A 53 9.59 -0.38 3.57
C PRO A 53 9.67 0.46 2.27
N LEU A 54 8.68 0.32 1.40
CA LEU A 54 8.67 0.80 0.03
C LEU A 54 8.38 2.31 -0.10
N SER A 55 8.02 2.75 -1.28
CA SER A 55 7.64 4.12 -1.63
C SER A 55 6.51 4.10 -2.66
N SER A 56 6.05 5.27 -3.08
CA SER A 56 5.06 5.38 -4.17
C SER A 56 5.52 4.79 -5.51
N ASP A 57 6.83 4.51 -5.66
CA ASP A 57 7.37 3.87 -6.88
C ASP A 57 6.93 2.41 -7.02
N ASP A 58 6.51 1.77 -5.93
CA ASP A 58 5.96 0.41 -5.97
C ASP A 58 4.64 0.33 -6.76
N TRP A 59 3.94 1.45 -6.88
CA TRP A 59 2.67 1.57 -7.57
C TRP A 59 2.76 2.03 -9.04
N ASP A 60 3.95 2.23 -9.59
CA ASP A 60 4.11 2.78 -10.95
C ASP A 60 3.35 1.98 -12.02
N THR A 61 3.35 0.65 -11.91
CA THR A 61 2.61 -0.24 -12.84
C THR A 61 1.10 -0.01 -12.75
N GLN A 62 0.54 0.05 -11.55
CA GLN A 62 -0.88 0.31 -11.34
C GLN A 62 -1.25 1.73 -11.72
N MET A 63 -0.43 2.71 -11.36
CA MET A 63 -0.65 4.12 -11.72
C MET A 63 -0.71 4.30 -13.23
N LEU A 64 0.24 3.75 -13.98
CA LEU A 64 0.23 3.81 -15.45
C LEU A 64 -0.96 3.07 -16.05
N PHE A 65 -1.35 1.93 -15.47
CA PHE A 65 -2.53 1.18 -15.90
C PHE A 65 -3.81 2.01 -15.73
N PHE A 66 -4.08 2.58 -14.55
CA PHE A 66 -5.26 3.39 -14.28
C PHE A 66 -5.26 4.72 -15.03
N LEU A 67 -4.08 5.35 -15.18
CA LEU A 67 -3.90 6.53 -16.02
C LEU A 67 -4.34 6.25 -17.46
N GLY A 68 -3.94 5.10 -18.02
CA GLY A 68 -4.36 4.64 -19.35
C GLY A 68 -5.86 4.36 -19.47
N GLN A 69 -6.57 4.19 -18.34
CA GLN A 69 -8.04 4.05 -18.29
C GLN A 69 -8.77 5.38 -18.06
N GLY A 70 -8.04 6.51 -18.00
CA GLY A 70 -8.60 7.85 -17.87
C GLY A 70 -8.83 8.33 -16.43
N TYR A 71 -8.30 7.65 -15.42
CA TYR A 71 -8.37 8.07 -14.02
C TYR A 71 -7.29 9.11 -13.67
N ARG A 72 -7.56 9.95 -12.67
CA ARG A 72 -6.52 10.68 -11.96
C ARG A 72 -5.88 9.72 -10.98
N VAL A 73 -4.54 9.61 -10.99
CA VAL A 73 -3.80 8.68 -10.13
C VAL A 73 -2.89 9.44 -9.20
N VAL A 74 -2.99 9.14 -7.91
CA VAL A 74 -2.21 9.79 -6.85
C VAL A 74 -1.52 8.72 -6.01
N ALA A 75 -0.26 8.93 -5.66
CA ALA A 75 0.46 8.12 -4.69
C ALA A 75 1.40 9.02 -3.88
N HIS A 76 1.61 8.73 -2.61
CA HIS A 76 2.54 9.47 -1.78
C HIS A 76 3.60 8.55 -1.18
N ASP A 77 4.76 9.11 -0.87
CA ASP A 77 5.75 8.45 -0.04
C ASP A 77 5.40 8.73 1.42
N ARG A 78 5.15 7.70 2.23
CA ARG A 78 4.90 7.85 3.67
C ARG A 78 6.06 8.57 4.35
N ARG A 79 5.81 9.34 5.43
CA ARG A 79 6.90 9.93 6.23
C ARG A 79 7.99 8.91 6.54
N GLY A 80 9.25 9.32 6.44
CA GLY A 80 10.39 8.45 6.63
C GLY A 80 10.69 7.47 5.49
N HIS A 81 9.91 7.48 4.42
CA HIS A 81 10.08 6.61 3.25
C HIS A 81 10.34 7.44 1.99
N GLY A 82 11.02 6.83 1.01
CA GLY A 82 11.25 7.42 -0.30
C GLY A 82 11.79 8.85 -0.24
N ARG A 83 11.04 9.79 -0.82
CA ARG A 83 11.39 11.22 -0.95
C ARG A 83 10.78 12.10 0.15
N SER A 84 9.91 11.56 0.99
CA SER A 84 9.33 12.30 2.12
C SER A 84 10.35 12.57 3.22
N SER A 85 10.07 13.58 4.07
CA SER A 85 10.93 13.94 5.21
C SER A 85 11.30 12.73 6.07
N GLN A 86 12.60 12.56 6.32
CA GLN A 86 13.12 11.51 7.18
C GLN A 86 13.20 11.97 8.64
N ILE A 87 12.05 12.34 9.21
CA ILE A 87 11.91 12.77 10.59
C ILE A 87 12.01 11.60 11.57
N GLY A 88 12.33 11.91 12.84
CA GLY A 88 12.53 10.90 13.90
C GLY A 88 11.27 10.51 14.68
N THR A 89 10.09 11.05 14.33
CA THR A 89 8.84 10.91 15.11
C THR A 89 7.64 10.64 14.21
N GLY A 90 6.50 10.23 14.81
CA GLY A 90 5.24 10.05 14.08
C GLY A 90 5.21 8.80 13.18
N HIS A 91 6.01 7.78 13.52
CA HIS A 91 6.01 6.52 12.77
C HIS A 91 4.98 5.53 13.33
N ASP A 92 3.72 5.94 13.31
CA ASP A 92 2.56 5.18 13.75
C ASP A 92 1.38 5.38 12.78
N MET A 93 0.35 4.54 12.89
CA MET A 93 -0.79 4.58 11.98
C MET A 93 -1.62 5.86 12.08
N ASP A 94 -1.63 6.54 13.23
CA ASP A 94 -2.37 7.80 13.39
C ASP A 94 -1.75 8.91 12.56
N HIS A 95 -0.43 9.05 12.62
CA HIS A 95 0.32 10.01 11.80
C HIS A 95 0.27 9.65 10.32
N TYR A 96 0.40 8.37 9.96
CA TYR A 96 0.31 7.94 8.55
C TYR A 96 -1.04 8.28 7.94
N ALA A 97 -2.14 8.04 8.66
CA ALA A 97 -3.48 8.41 8.21
C ALA A 97 -3.70 9.93 8.17
N ALA A 98 -3.12 10.68 9.11
CA ALA A 98 -3.16 12.15 9.10
C ALA A 98 -2.39 12.73 7.91
N ASP A 99 -1.23 12.16 7.55
CA ASP A 99 -0.47 12.55 6.35
C ASP A 99 -1.26 12.29 5.08
N ALA A 100 -1.90 11.12 4.98
CA ALA A 100 -2.78 10.80 3.86
C ALA A 100 -3.95 11.79 3.75
N SER A 101 -4.51 12.24 4.90
CA SER A 101 -5.54 13.29 4.95
C SER A 101 -4.99 14.64 4.45
N ALA A 102 -3.79 15.02 4.85
CA ALA A 102 -3.16 16.25 4.39
C ALA A 102 -2.95 16.26 2.87
N VAL A 103 -2.51 15.12 2.29
CA VAL A 103 -2.40 14.97 0.82
C VAL A 103 -3.77 15.07 0.15
N ALA A 104 -4.77 14.36 0.67
CA ALA A 104 -6.14 14.36 0.11
C ALA A 104 -6.79 15.75 0.17
N GLU A 105 -6.57 16.51 1.24
CA GLU A 105 -7.07 17.87 1.41
C GLU A 105 -6.34 18.85 0.49
N HIS A 106 -5.01 18.79 0.44
CA HIS A 106 -4.17 19.63 -0.41
C HIS A 106 -4.54 19.52 -1.89
N LEU A 107 -4.81 18.30 -2.36
CA LEU A 107 -5.18 18.01 -3.73
C LEU A 107 -6.70 18.11 -4.00
N ASP A 108 -7.49 18.43 -2.98
CA ASP A 108 -8.96 18.41 -2.96
C ASP A 108 -9.53 17.13 -3.59
N LEU A 109 -9.01 15.98 -3.16
CA LEU A 109 -9.48 14.69 -3.65
C LEU A 109 -10.90 14.43 -3.13
N ARG A 110 -11.82 14.15 -4.05
CA ARG A 110 -13.23 13.85 -3.75
C ARG A 110 -13.68 12.61 -4.52
N ASN A 111 -14.62 11.87 -3.97
CA ASN A 111 -15.11 10.63 -4.58
C ASN A 111 -13.95 9.66 -4.93
N ALA A 112 -12.89 9.65 -4.10
CA ALA A 112 -11.66 8.93 -4.35
C ALA A 112 -11.79 7.43 -4.02
N VAL A 113 -11.08 6.60 -4.77
CA VAL A 113 -10.86 5.19 -4.44
C VAL A 113 -9.48 5.05 -3.82
N HIS A 114 -9.39 4.58 -2.59
CA HIS A 114 -8.12 4.38 -1.89
C HIS A 114 -7.72 2.91 -1.94
N ILE A 115 -6.52 2.63 -2.43
CA ILE A 115 -5.96 1.27 -2.59
C ILE A 115 -4.69 1.18 -1.75
N GLY A 116 -4.67 0.30 -0.76
CA GLY A 116 -3.51 0.11 0.11
C GLY A 116 -2.97 -1.31 0.09
N HIS A 117 -1.65 -1.43 0.01
CA HIS A 117 -0.94 -2.70 0.09
C HIS A 117 -0.25 -2.86 1.45
N SER A 118 -0.41 -4.03 2.09
CA SER A 118 0.31 -4.35 3.33
C SER A 118 0.08 -3.29 4.42
N THR A 119 1.14 -2.65 4.92
CA THR A 119 1.08 -1.49 5.83
C THR A 119 0.22 -0.35 5.26
N GLY A 120 0.27 -0.12 3.94
CA GLY A 120 -0.58 0.87 3.26
C GLY A 120 -2.07 0.53 3.34
N GLY A 121 -2.42 -0.75 3.45
CA GLY A 121 -3.80 -1.17 3.75
C GLY A 121 -4.24 -0.78 5.15
N GLY A 122 -3.32 -0.83 6.14
CA GLY A 122 -3.57 -0.29 7.47
C GLY A 122 -3.77 1.23 7.46
N GLU A 123 -2.95 1.94 6.70
CA GLU A 123 -3.10 3.38 6.50
C GLU A 123 -4.45 3.73 5.86
N VAL A 124 -4.86 2.99 4.81
CA VAL A 124 -6.18 3.16 4.18
C VAL A 124 -7.31 2.90 5.17
N ALA A 125 -7.26 1.81 5.93
CA ALA A 125 -8.31 1.49 6.91
C ALA A 125 -8.50 2.63 7.92
N ARG A 126 -7.39 3.15 8.50
CA ARG A 126 -7.45 4.25 9.47
C ARG A 126 -7.83 5.59 8.83
N TYR A 127 -7.29 5.90 7.65
CA TYR A 127 -7.66 7.12 6.92
C TYR A 127 -9.15 7.13 6.57
N VAL A 128 -9.67 6.05 5.99
CA VAL A 128 -11.08 5.96 5.59
C VAL A 128 -11.99 6.10 6.81
N ALA A 129 -11.70 5.38 7.89
CA ALA A 129 -12.52 5.38 9.10
C ALA A 129 -12.55 6.76 9.80
N ARG A 130 -11.39 7.42 9.92
CA ARG A 130 -11.25 8.60 10.79
C ARG A 130 -11.26 9.94 10.07
N TYR A 131 -10.94 9.98 8.77
CA TYR A 131 -10.83 11.21 7.98
C TYR A 131 -11.69 11.18 6.72
N GLY A 132 -11.40 10.29 5.80
CA GLY A 132 -11.92 10.35 4.45
C GLY A 132 -13.42 10.15 4.34
N GLN A 133 -13.97 9.13 5.01
CA GLN A 133 -15.41 8.87 5.04
C GLN A 133 -16.19 9.92 5.84
N PRO A 134 -15.79 10.34 7.05
CA PRO A 134 -16.45 11.44 7.77
C PRO A 134 -16.48 12.75 6.98
N GLN A 135 -15.48 13.02 6.14
CA GLN A 135 -15.41 14.20 5.28
C GLN A 135 -16.12 14.02 3.93
N GLY A 136 -16.70 12.85 3.63
CA GLY A 136 -17.37 12.55 2.35
C GLY A 136 -16.41 12.52 1.15
N ARG A 137 -15.13 12.20 1.34
CA ARG A 137 -14.10 12.22 0.30
C ARG A 137 -13.88 10.87 -0.38
N VAL A 138 -14.30 9.77 0.27
CA VAL A 138 -14.02 8.39 -0.17
C VAL A 138 -15.24 7.76 -0.81
N ALA A 139 -15.08 7.23 -2.02
CA ALA A 139 -16.08 6.42 -2.70
C ALA A 139 -15.96 4.93 -2.36
N LYS A 140 -14.74 4.41 -2.38
CA LYS A 140 -14.44 2.99 -2.18
C LYS A 140 -13.07 2.82 -1.54
N ALA A 141 -12.86 1.65 -0.91
CA ALA A 141 -11.55 1.22 -0.40
C ALA A 141 -11.14 -0.13 -0.98
N VAL A 142 -9.84 -0.36 -1.09
CA VAL A 142 -9.25 -1.65 -1.47
C VAL A 142 -8.09 -1.97 -0.54
N LEU A 143 -8.15 -3.14 0.08
CA LEU A 143 -7.13 -3.67 0.98
C LEU A 143 -6.46 -4.87 0.30
N VAL A 144 -5.19 -4.74 -0.06
CA VAL A 144 -4.44 -5.80 -0.74
C VAL A 144 -3.37 -6.33 0.19
N SER A 145 -3.42 -7.61 0.53
CA SER A 145 -2.45 -8.23 1.46
C SER A 145 -2.22 -7.40 2.72
N ALA A 146 -3.29 -6.77 3.23
CA ALA A 146 -3.26 -5.69 4.21
C ALA A 146 -3.11 -6.21 5.64
N VAL A 147 -2.42 -5.45 6.49
CA VAL A 147 -2.08 -5.84 7.87
C VAL A 147 -3.23 -5.83 8.88
N PRO A 148 -4.33 -5.05 8.75
CA PRO A 148 -5.43 -5.12 9.71
C PRO A 148 -6.09 -6.51 9.81
N PRO A 149 -6.78 -6.81 10.93
CA PRO A 149 -7.03 -5.95 12.09
C PRO A 149 -5.84 -5.83 13.03
N LEU A 150 -5.04 -6.88 13.22
CA LEU A 150 -3.88 -6.91 14.12
C LEU A 150 -2.94 -8.04 13.72
N MET A 151 -1.67 -7.72 13.48
CA MET A 151 -0.68 -8.73 13.08
C MET A 151 -0.16 -9.53 14.26
N VAL A 152 0.21 -8.86 15.37
CA VAL A 152 0.88 -9.50 16.50
C VAL A 152 -0.06 -10.41 17.29
N ARG A 153 0.51 -11.51 17.77
CA ARG A 153 -0.18 -12.41 18.69
C ARG A 153 -0.41 -11.74 20.04
N THR A 154 -1.65 -11.76 20.49
CA THR A 154 -2.08 -11.28 21.81
C THR A 154 -3.13 -12.24 22.38
N ALA A 155 -3.58 -12.00 23.61
CA ALA A 155 -4.71 -12.74 24.18
C ALA A 155 -6.01 -12.58 23.34
N GLY A 156 -6.22 -11.41 22.73
CA GLY A 156 -7.34 -11.14 21.83
C GLY A 156 -7.11 -11.58 20.37
N ASN A 157 -5.90 -11.93 20.00
CA ASN A 157 -5.50 -12.39 18.67
C ASN A 157 -4.54 -13.60 18.77
N PRO A 158 -5.03 -14.77 19.24
CA PRO A 158 -4.17 -15.92 19.54
C PRO A 158 -3.49 -16.51 18.30
N ASP A 159 -4.06 -16.33 17.11
CA ASP A 159 -3.53 -16.80 15.84
C ASP A 159 -2.59 -15.78 15.17
N GLY A 160 -2.30 -14.67 15.84
CA GLY A 160 -1.39 -13.64 15.35
C GLY A 160 0.06 -14.12 15.25
N VAL A 161 0.87 -13.36 14.53
CA VAL A 161 2.29 -13.61 14.34
C VAL A 161 3.02 -13.37 15.68
N PRO A 162 3.89 -14.30 16.14
CA PRO A 162 4.66 -14.10 17.37
C PRO A 162 5.49 -12.81 17.36
N MET A 163 5.61 -12.11 18.49
CA MET A 163 6.38 -10.87 18.61
C MET A 163 7.85 -11.07 18.21
N GLU A 164 8.40 -12.23 18.48
CA GLU A 164 9.78 -12.61 18.16
C GLU A 164 10.11 -12.47 16.65
N VAL A 165 9.11 -12.64 15.78
CA VAL A 165 9.27 -12.43 14.33
C VAL A 165 9.53 -10.95 14.04
N PHE A 166 8.78 -10.06 14.66
CA PHE A 166 8.95 -8.60 14.50
C PHE A 166 10.25 -8.11 15.15
N ASP A 167 10.62 -8.67 16.28
CA ASP A 167 11.91 -8.38 16.95
C ASP A 167 13.08 -8.88 16.10
N GLY A 168 12.94 -10.01 15.42
CA GLY A 168 13.91 -10.48 14.43
C GLY A 168 14.10 -9.48 13.26
N ILE A 169 13.01 -8.89 12.76
CA ILE A 169 13.09 -7.84 11.72
C ILE A 169 13.80 -6.60 12.27
N ARG A 170 13.47 -6.14 13.50
CA ARG A 170 14.15 -5.01 14.16
C ARG A 170 15.65 -5.27 14.31
N ALA A 171 16.03 -6.47 14.75
CA ALA A 171 17.42 -6.87 14.89
C ALA A 171 18.15 -6.91 13.54
N GLY A 172 17.52 -7.42 12.50
CA GLY A 172 18.04 -7.44 11.13
C GLY A 172 18.29 -6.04 10.60
N LEU A 173 17.35 -5.10 10.81
CA LEU A 173 17.52 -3.69 10.46
C LEU A 173 18.73 -3.06 11.16
N ALA A 174 18.90 -3.31 12.45
CA ALA A 174 19.99 -2.78 13.25
C ALA A 174 21.35 -3.37 12.87
N THR A 175 21.37 -4.63 12.42
CA THR A 175 22.62 -5.34 12.09
C THR A 175 23.06 -5.10 10.64
N ASN A 176 22.17 -5.36 9.67
CA ASN A 176 22.45 -5.18 8.24
C ASN A 176 21.15 -5.03 7.46
N ARG A 177 20.62 -3.82 7.41
CA ARG A 177 19.40 -3.47 6.69
C ARG A 177 19.44 -3.89 5.21
N ALA A 178 20.59 -3.68 4.57
CA ALA A 178 20.73 -3.99 3.14
C ALA A 178 20.58 -5.49 2.87
N LYS A 179 21.18 -6.34 3.72
CA LYS A 179 21.05 -7.78 3.64
C LYS A 179 19.61 -8.22 3.95
N LEU A 180 19.01 -7.73 5.03
CA LEU A 180 17.63 -8.03 5.42
C LEU A 180 16.66 -7.77 4.27
N PHE A 181 16.74 -6.59 3.65
CA PHE A 181 15.86 -6.20 2.56
C PHE A 181 16.07 -7.05 1.31
N ARG A 182 17.31 -7.44 1.02
CA ARG A 182 17.62 -8.34 -0.09
C ARG A 182 16.98 -9.71 0.13
N GLU A 183 17.22 -10.32 1.27
CA GLU A 183 16.69 -11.64 1.62
C GLU A 183 15.16 -11.66 1.68
N PHE A 184 14.55 -10.56 2.12
CA PHE A 184 13.10 -10.45 2.19
C PHE A 184 12.44 -10.42 0.80
N ALA A 185 13.03 -9.68 -0.14
CA ALA A 185 12.55 -9.61 -1.51
C ALA A 185 12.86 -10.90 -2.30
N GLU A 186 14.03 -11.51 -2.13
CA GLU A 186 14.42 -12.79 -2.76
C GLU A 186 13.62 -13.99 -2.21
N GLY A 187 12.97 -13.83 -1.06
CA GLY A 187 12.27 -14.90 -0.35
C GLY A 187 10.77 -14.64 -0.20
N PRO A 188 10.32 -14.33 1.02
CA PRO A 188 8.92 -14.40 1.40
C PRO A 188 8.03 -13.36 0.73
N PHE A 189 8.56 -12.21 0.31
CA PHE A 189 7.74 -11.12 -0.25
C PHE A 189 7.12 -11.50 -1.59
N TYR A 190 7.93 -11.98 -2.53
CA TYR A 190 7.47 -12.39 -3.87
C TYR A 190 7.22 -13.90 -3.99
N GLY A 191 7.54 -14.68 -2.94
CA GLY A 191 7.44 -16.14 -2.99
C GLY A 191 8.53 -16.79 -3.84
N PHE A 192 9.64 -16.09 -4.13
CA PHE A 192 10.75 -16.61 -4.92
C PHE A 192 11.54 -17.73 -4.21
N ASN A 193 11.28 -17.95 -2.92
CA ASN A 193 11.79 -19.07 -2.14
C ASN A 193 10.98 -20.38 -2.30
N ARG A 194 9.97 -20.40 -3.17
CA ARG A 194 9.18 -21.60 -3.44
C ARG A 194 9.86 -22.50 -4.48
N ASP A 195 9.64 -23.80 -4.36
CA ASP A 195 10.17 -24.77 -5.31
C ASP A 195 9.72 -24.45 -6.75
N GLY A 196 10.68 -24.33 -7.66
CA GLY A 196 10.42 -24.00 -9.06
C GLY A 196 10.12 -22.52 -9.35
N ALA A 197 10.16 -21.63 -8.35
CA ALA A 197 10.02 -20.21 -8.59
C ALA A 197 11.27 -19.64 -9.28
N GLU A 198 11.06 -18.78 -10.29
CA GLU A 198 12.13 -18.06 -10.96
C GLU A 198 12.31 -16.70 -10.31
N VAL A 199 13.53 -16.42 -9.80
CA VAL A 199 13.86 -15.13 -9.19
C VAL A 199 14.04 -14.07 -10.28
N VAL A 200 13.19 -13.05 -10.27
CA VAL A 200 13.30 -11.90 -11.17
C VAL A 200 14.20 -10.83 -10.53
N ALA A 201 15.48 -10.85 -10.86
CA ALA A 201 16.50 -9.97 -10.24
C ALA A 201 16.12 -8.49 -10.29
N ALA A 202 15.59 -7.99 -11.41
CA ALA A 202 15.17 -6.60 -11.55
C ALA A 202 14.05 -6.20 -10.57
N VAL A 203 13.13 -7.11 -10.26
CA VAL A 203 12.06 -6.89 -9.28
C VAL A 203 12.66 -6.81 -7.87
N VAL A 204 13.56 -7.72 -7.53
CA VAL A 204 14.30 -7.72 -6.25
C VAL A 204 15.12 -6.44 -6.09
N ASP A 205 15.85 -6.04 -7.13
CA ASP A 205 16.68 -4.82 -7.12
C ASP A 205 15.83 -3.56 -6.93
N ASN A 206 14.68 -3.47 -7.60
CA ASN A 206 13.76 -2.35 -7.44
C ASN A 206 13.17 -2.27 -6.02
N TRP A 207 12.76 -3.41 -5.46
CA TRP A 207 12.27 -3.49 -4.08
C TRP A 207 13.36 -3.05 -3.07
N TRP A 208 14.56 -3.61 -3.22
CA TRP A 208 15.70 -3.28 -2.38
C TRP A 208 16.08 -1.80 -2.47
N ARG A 209 16.13 -1.24 -3.67
CA ARG A 209 16.40 0.19 -3.90
C ARG A 209 15.41 1.07 -3.15
N GLN A 210 14.11 0.79 -3.26
CA GLN A 210 13.08 1.54 -2.57
C GLN A 210 13.24 1.47 -1.05
N GLY A 211 13.46 0.29 -0.49
CA GLY A 211 13.72 0.12 0.93
C GLY A 211 14.95 0.90 1.40
N MET A 212 16.03 0.93 0.61
CA MET A 212 17.25 1.64 0.98
C MET A 212 17.13 3.17 0.90
N MET A 213 16.15 3.72 0.18
CA MET A 213 15.89 5.17 0.11
C MET A 213 15.27 5.73 1.39
N GLY A 214 14.55 4.92 2.17
CA GLY A 214 13.91 5.37 3.40
C GLY A 214 14.86 5.45 4.61
N SER A 215 14.41 6.09 5.68
CA SER A 215 15.11 6.21 6.96
C SER A 215 15.19 4.86 7.69
N ALA A 216 16.37 4.48 8.15
CA ALA A 216 16.53 3.28 8.99
C ALA A 216 15.73 3.37 10.28
N LEU A 217 15.66 4.56 10.88
CA LEU A 217 14.88 4.80 12.10
C LEU A 217 13.37 4.67 11.84
N ALA A 218 12.86 5.28 10.75
CA ALA A 218 11.46 5.16 10.35
C ALA A 218 11.06 3.71 10.08
N HIS A 219 11.92 2.95 9.41
CA HIS A 219 11.67 1.52 9.17
C HIS A 219 11.62 0.73 10.47
N HIS A 220 12.52 1.02 11.42
CA HIS A 220 12.55 0.35 12.72
C HIS A 220 11.30 0.65 13.56
N LEU A 221 10.94 1.93 13.67
CA LEU A 221 9.76 2.37 14.44
C LEU A 221 8.44 1.95 13.77
N GLY A 222 8.40 2.00 12.44
CA GLY A 222 7.23 1.61 11.64
C GLY A 222 6.82 0.14 11.79
N ILE A 223 7.71 -0.73 12.32
CA ILE A 223 7.35 -2.11 12.64
C ILE A 223 6.22 -2.15 13.66
N ALA A 224 6.26 -1.32 14.71
CA ALA A 224 5.18 -1.23 15.69
C ALA A 224 3.86 -0.76 15.02
N ALA A 225 3.95 0.19 14.08
CA ALA A 225 2.78 0.70 13.37
C ALA A 225 2.02 -0.42 12.64
N PHE A 226 2.69 -1.30 11.91
CA PHE A 226 1.99 -2.35 11.16
C PHE A 226 1.77 -3.63 11.96
N ALA A 227 2.60 -3.90 12.99
CA ALA A 227 2.52 -5.15 13.75
C ALA A 227 1.59 -5.06 14.95
N GLU A 228 1.63 -3.94 15.69
CA GLU A 228 1.08 -3.82 17.04
C GLU A 228 -0.17 -2.93 17.11
N THR A 229 -0.51 -2.20 16.01
CA THR A 229 -1.70 -1.36 15.99
C THR A 229 -2.96 -2.20 15.77
N ASP A 230 -3.86 -2.19 16.75
CA ASP A 230 -5.20 -2.77 16.58
C ASP A 230 -6.09 -1.81 15.78
N GLN A 231 -6.59 -2.28 14.64
CA GLN A 231 -7.44 -1.56 13.72
C GLN A 231 -8.84 -2.18 13.59
N THR A 232 -9.22 -3.01 14.57
CA THR A 232 -10.53 -3.67 14.60
C THR A 232 -11.67 -2.65 14.51
N GLU A 233 -11.61 -1.59 15.29
CA GLU A 233 -12.65 -0.55 15.30
C GLU A 233 -12.61 0.34 14.04
N ASP A 234 -11.43 0.55 13.44
CA ASP A 234 -11.32 1.24 12.16
C ASP A 234 -12.06 0.45 11.05
N LEU A 235 -11.86 -0.88 10.97
CA LEU A 235 -12.56 -1.73 9.99
C LEU A 235 -14.07 -1.71 10.19
N LYS A 236 -14.56 -1.82 11.43
CA LYS A 236 -16.01 -1.78 11.75
C LYS A 236 -16.65 -0.43 11.39
N ALA A 237 -15.90 0.66 11.45
CA ALA A 237 -16.40 2.00 11.12
C ALA A 237 -16.53 2.25 9.62
N ILE A 238 -15.86 1.45 8.77
CA ILE A 238 -15.89 1.62 7.30
C ILE A 238 -17.23 1.11 6.75
N THR A 239 -17.97 2.00 6.07
CA THR A 239 -19.26 1.70 5.44
C THR A 239 -19.23 1.74 3.91
N VAL A 240 -18.19 2.37 3.32
CA VAL A 240 -18.01 2.40 1.87
C VAL A 240 -17.74 1.00 1.32
N PRO A 241 -18.10 0.70 0.05
CA PRO A 241 -17.76 -0.55 -0.58
C PRO A 241 -16.25 -0.81 -0.49
N THR A 242 -15.87 -1.96 0.06
CA THR A 242 -14.47 -2.31 0.30
C THR A 242 -14.13 -3.66 -0.33
N LEU A 243 -13.10 -3.67 -1.18
CA LEU A 243 -12.55 -4.88 -1.75
C LEU A 243 -11.36 -5.34 -0.92
N VAL A 244 -11.36 -6.62 -0.53
CA VAL A 244 -10.25 -7.27 0.17
C VAL A 244 -9.65 -8.32 -0.75
N LEU A 245 -8.35 -8.17 -1.09
CA LEU A 245 -7.60 -9.08 -1.96
C LEU A 245 -6.40 -9.65 -1.22
N GLN A 246 -6.19 -10.96 -1.32
CA GLN A 246 -4.96 -11.59 -0.82
C GLN A 246 -4.65 -12.90 -1.52
N GLY A 247 -3.37 -13.28 -1.56
CA GLY A 247 -2.93 -14.61 -1.93
C GLY A 247 -2.96 -15.57 -0.73
N ASP A 248 -3.28 -16.84 -0.95
CA ASP A 248 -3.25 -17.83 0.14
C ASP A 248 -1.82 -18.35 0.43
N ASP A 249 -0.85 -18.03 -0.44
CA ASP A 249 0.59 -18.27 -0.23
C ASP A 249 1.34 -17.00 0.22
N ASP A 250 0.64 -16.03 0.79
CA ASP A 250 1.25 -14.87 1.41
C ASP A 250 2.01 -15.27 2.69
N GLN A 251 3.36 -15.25 2.61
CA GLN A 251 4.26 -15.64 3.70
C GLN A 251 4.56 -14.49 4.67
N VAL A 252 4.08 -13.27 4.37
CA VAL A 252 4.32 -12.06 5.16
C VAL A 252 3.13 -11.74 6.04
N VAL A 253 1.94 -11.72 5.45
CA VAL A 253 0.68 -11.46 6.15
C VAL A 253 -0.18 -12.72 6.07
N PRO A 254 -0.43 -13.43 7.17
CA PRO A 254 -1.25 -14.64 7.14
C PRO A 254 -2.71 -14.32 6.77
N TYR A 255 -3.17 -14.74 5.58
CA TYR A 255 -4.47 -14.36 5.04
C TYR A 255 -5.66 -14.73 5.95
N ARG A 256 -5.55 -15.85 6.69
CA ARG A 256 -6.59 -16.28 7.63
C ARG A 256 -6.75 -15.32 8.81
N ASN A 257 -5.65 -14.69 9.23
CA ASN A 257 -5.64 -13.76 10.35
C ASN A 257 -5.82 -12.29 9.91
N ALA A 258 -5.74 -12.03 8.62
CA ALA A 258 -5.89 -10.70 8.03
C ALA A 258 -7.14 -10.62 7.14
N SER A 259 -7.07 -10.95 5.86
CA SER A 259 -8.16 -10.70 4.91
C SER A 259 -9.48 -11.41 5.25
N ILE A 260 -9.45 -12.61 5.84
CA ILE A 260 -10.69 -13.26 6.30
C ILE A 260 -11.35 -12.41 7.41
N LYS A 261 -10.57 -12.03 8.44
CA LYS A 261 -11.06 -11.18 9.53
C LYS A 261 -11.46 -9.77 9.06
N GLN A 262 -10.75 -9.21 8.08
CA GLN A 262 -11.13 -7.94 7.47
C GLN A 262 -12.54 -8.04 6.86
N ALA A 263 -12.80 -9.09 6.08
CA ALA A 263 -14.10 -9.29 5.44
C ALA A 263 -15.22 -9.51 6.45
N GLU A 264 -14.94 -10.13 7.60
CA GLU A 264 -15.90 -10.32 8.69
C GLU A 264 -16.23 -9.02 9.45
N LEU A 265 -15.26 -8.11 9.57
CA LEU A 265 -15.40 -6.87 10.34
C LEU A 265 -15.99 -5.72 9.49
N LEU A 266 -15.67 -5.66 8.20
CA LEU A 266 -16.15 -4.63 7.28
C LEU A 266 -17.65 -4.79 6.99
N GLN A 267 -18.39 -3.69 6.96
CA GLN A 267 -19.84 -3.70 6.73
C GLN A 267 -20.23 -4.00 5.28
N ASN A 268 -19.37 -3.66 4.31
CA ASN A 268 -19.64 -3.81 2.87
C ASN A 268 -18.40 -4.36 2.15
N ALA A 269 -18.03 -5.59 2.47
CA ALA A 269 -16.82 -6.24 1.96
C ALA A 269 -17.09 -7.15 0.76
N THR A 270 -16.18 -7.12 -0.20
CA THR A 270 -16.00 -8.18 -1.21
C THR A 270 -14.63 -8.81 -0.99
N LEU A 271 -14.61 -10.10 -0.65
CA LEU A 271 -13.35 -10.84 -0.43
C LEU A 271 -12.99 -11.66 -1.67
N LYS A 272 -11.72 -11.59 -2.09
CA LYS A 272 -11.15 -12.47 -3.11
C LYS A 272 -9.79 -13.00 -2.65
N ILE A 273 -9.69 -14.33 -2.51
CA ILE A 273 -8.44 -15.04 -2.26
C ILE A 273 -7.93 -15.63 -3.57
N TYR A 274 -6.65 -15.43 -3.86
CA TYR A 274 -5.97 -15.96 -5.04
C TYR A 274 -5.07 -17.15 -4.66
N PRO A 275 -5.36 -18.37 -5.18
CA PRO A 275 -4.54 -19.54 -4.89
C PRO A 275 -3.11 -19.39 -5.40
N GLY A 276 -2.13 -19.65 -4.53
CA GLY A 276 -0.71 -19.62 -4.84
C GLY A 276 -0.08 -18.24 -5.03
N PHE A 277 -0.84 -17.15 -4.83
CA PHE A 277 -0.26 -15.80 -4.95
C PHE A 277 0.47 -15.40 -3.67
N SER A 278 1.62 -14.73 -3.85
CA SER A 278 2.47 -14.24 -2.78
C SER A 278 2.04 -12.86 -2.28
N HIS A 279 2.74 -12.33 -1.27
CA HIS A 279 2.55 -10.97 -0.76
C HIS A 279 2.73 -9.90 -1.83
N GLY A 280 3.70 -10.09 -2.73
CA GLY A 280 4.03 -9.16 -3.82
C GLY A 280 3.17 -9.32 -5.08
N MET A 281 1.97 -9.89 -5.00
CA MET A 281 1.12 -10.19 -6.15
C MET A 281 0.77 -8.98 -7.03
N LEU A 282 0.80 -7.77 -6.49
CA LEU A 282 0.60 -6.54 -7.26
C LEU A 282 1.67 -6.34 -8.34
N THR A 283 2.89 -6.82 -8.09
CA THR A 283 4.01 -6.74 -9.03
C THR A 283 4.08 -7.98 -9.92
N VAL A 284 4.12 -9.17 -9.31
CA VAL A 284 4.37 -10.41 -10.07
C VAL A 284 3.13 -10.99 -10.76
N ASN A 285 1.93 -10.53 -10.40
CA ASN A 285 0.65 -10.95 -11.00
C ASN A 285 -0.18 -9.73 -11.46
N ALA A 286 0.47 -8.63 -11.84
CA ALA A 286 -0.19 -7.38 -12.22
C ALA A 286 -1.20 -7.55 -13.38
N ASP A 287 -0.93 -8.45 -14.29
CA ASP A 287 -1.79 -8.80 -15.43
C ASP A 287 -3.15 -9.39 -15.01
N VAL A 288 -3.20 -10.09 -13.87
CA VAL A 288 -4.43 -10.64 -13.28
C VAL A 288 -5.09 -9.62 -12.35
N ILE A 289 -4.30 -8.94 -11.53
CA ILE A 289 -4.81 -8.07 -10.46
C ILE A 289 -5.34 -6.74 -11.01
N ASN A 290 -4.64 -6.10 -11.95
CA ASN A 290 -5.04 -4.78 -12.45
C ASN A 290 -6.44 -4.77 -13.10
N PRO A 291 -6.81 -5.73 -13.98
CA PRO A 291 -8.17 -5.80 -14.52
C PRO A 291 -9.25 -6.01 -13.45
N TYR A 292 -8.94 -6.80 -12.41
CA TYR A 292 -9.88 -7.04 -11.32
C TYR A 292 -10.09 -5.81 -10.44
N LEU A 293 -9.03 -5.07 -10.14
CA LEU A 293 -9.11 -3.77 -9.47
C LEU A 293 -9.96 -2.78 -10.28
N LEU A 294 -9.73 -2.70 -11.59
CA LEU A 294 -10.47 -1.81 -12.48
C LEU A 294 -11.98 -2.13 -12.51
N ASP A 295 -12.33 -3.43 -12.56
CA ASP A 295 -13.72 -3.86 -12.53
C ASP A 295 -14.42 -3.40 -11.23
N PHE A 296 -13.75 -3.53 -10.07
CA PHE A 296 -14.28 -3.05 -8.80
C PHE A 296 -14.42 -1.53 -8.77
N VAL A 297 -13.43 -0.80 -9.28
CA VAL A 297 -13.46 0.68 -9.31
C VAL A 297 -14.62 1.19 -10.16
N ARG A 298 -14.94 0.52 -11.27
CA ARG A 298 -16.01 0.90 -12.22
C ARG A 298 -17.44 0.63 -11.73
N ARG A 299 -17.64 -0.36 -10.89
CA ARG A 299 -18.96 -0.68 -10.31
C ARG A 299 -19.43 0.41 -9.36
#